data_aa8c2fe78da8ada7571f14dd956f4df8
#
_entry.id   aa8c2fe78da8ada7571f14dd956f4df8
#
_cell.length_a   1.000
_cell.length_b   1.000
_cell.length_c   1.000
_cell.angle_alpha   90.00
_cell.angle_beta   90.00
_cell.angle_gamma   90.00
#
_symmetry.space_group_name_H-M   'P 1'
#
loop_
_entity.id
_entity.type
_entity.pdbx_description
1 polymer ?
#
loop_
_entity_poly.entity_id
_entity_poly.type
_entity_poly.pdbx_seq_one_letter_code
_entity_poly.pdbx_strand_id
1 'polypeptide(L)'
;SLGTMGLRDWTLDETHLCNIRLRLLRLNTMPALDATVLSNVASLKAKSGSELRDLGRLPYPMIRRTGEPGFTRTSWDEALDEIAGRIRTSSPDRTGYYLTSRGQPNENYFAAQKAVRAMGGSSIDNAARVCHSPSTFGLKGALGVAATTCSYSDWIGSDLVVFVGSNVANNQPVAMKYLYKAKKAGTRVVVINTYREPGMERYWVPSNLESAVFGTRIADRFFLINVGGDIGFLQGSLKHM
;
A
#
# COMPACT_ATOMS: atom_id res chain seq x y z
N SER A 1 -5.58 9.72 -5.65
CA SER A 1 -5.01 10.42 -6.80
C SER A 1 -5.35 9.81 -8.15
N LEU A 2 -5.81 8.57 -8.20
CA LEU A 2 -6.22 7.93 -9.46
C LEU A 2 -7.55 8.47 -10.00
N GLY A 3 -8.38 9.05 -9.15
CA GLY A 3 -9.65 9.67 -9.54
C GLY A 3 -9.55 11.14 -9.89
N THR A 4 -8.35 11.74 -9.83
CA THR A 4 -8.17 13.16 -10.12
C THR A 4 -7.83 13.38 -11.60
N MET A 5 -8.43 14.35 -12.21
CA MET A 5 -8.11 14.76 -13.56
C MET A 5 -6.88 15.68 -13.55
N GLY A 6 -5.71 15.10 -13.74
CA GLY A 6 -4.45 15.84 -13.74
C GLY A 6 -4.03 16.33 -12.36
N LEU A 7 -3.62 17.60 -12.27
CA LEU A 7 -3.13 18.23 -11.03
C LEU A 7 -4.24 18.81 -10.15
N ARG A 8 -5.47 18.89 -10.63
CA ARG A 8 -6.61 19.40 -9.87
C ARG A 8 -7.47 18.28 -9.36
N ASP A 9 -7.96 18.46 -8.16
CA ASP A 9 -8.92 17.57 -7.52
C ASP A 9 -10.28 18.26 -7.49
N TRP A 10 -11.26 17.67 -8.15
CA TRP A 10 -12.63 18.20 -8.20
C TRP A 10 -13.30 18.30 -6.82
N THR A 11 -12.83 17.51 -5.86
CA THR A 11 -13.38 17.52 -4.49
C THR A 11 -12.83 18.66 -3.64
N LEU A 12 -11.66 19.20 -3.97
CA LEU A 12 -11.00 20.30 -3.25
C LEU A 12 -10.85 21.58 -4.07
N ASP A 13 -11.19 21.53 -5.36
CA ASP A 13 -11.06 22.61 -6.33
C ASP A 13 -9.68 23.32 -6.32
N GLU A 14 -8.63 22.55 -6.04
CA GLU A 14 -7.25 23.03 -5.91
C GLU A 14 -6.26 22.08 -6.59
N THR A 15 -5.01 22.54 -6.68
CA THR A 15 -3.90 21.67 -7.08
C THR A 15 -3.67 20.60 -6.03
N HIS A 16 -3.72 19.36 -6.46
CA HIS A 16 -3.51 18.20 -5.60
C HIS A 16 -2.29 17.39 -6.05
N LEU A 17 -1.15 17.67 -5.46
CA LEU A 17 0.07 16.89 -5.65
C LEU A 17 0.20 15.85 -4.52
N CYS A 18 0.59 14.64 -4.91
CA CYS A 18 0.86 13.56 -3.99
C CYS A 18 2.27 13.04 -4.22
N ASN A 19 3.14 13.13 -3.20
CA ASN A 19 4.53 12.68 -3.26
C ASN A 19 4.64 11.21 -3.67
N ILE A 20 3.77 10.36 -3.16
CA ILE A 20 3.75 8.92 -3.51
C ILE A 20 3.44 8.76 -5.00
N ARG A 21 2.46 9.50 -5.52
CA ARG A 21 2.11 9.44 -6.94
C ARG A 21 3.25 9.91 -7.84
N LEU A 22 3.88 11.02 -7.48
CA LEU A 22 5.03 11.55 -8.24
C LEU A 22 6.18 10.54 -8.24
N ARG A 23 6.47 9.92 -7.10
CA ARG A 23 7.47 8.86 -7.00
C ARG A 23 7.13 7.63 -7.85
N LEU A 24 5.87 7.18 -7.84
CA LEU A 24 5.42 6.08 -8.68
C LEU A 24 5.52 6.40 -10.17
N LEU A 25 5.16 7.63 -10.57
CA LEU A 25 5.34 8.09 -11.96
C LEU A 25 6.81 8.06 -12.36
N ARG A 26 7.70 8.57 -11.52
CA ARG A 26 9.14 8.51 -11.75
C ARG A 26 9.61 7.07 -11.94
N LEU A 27 9.28 6.17 -11.02
CA LEU A 27 9.67 4.75 -11.10
C LEU A 27 9.14 4.07 -12.37
N ASN A 28 7.92 4.42 -12.81
CA ASN A 28 7.32 3.85 -14.03
C ASN A 28 7.91 4.41 -15.32
N THR A 29 8.51 5.59 -15.30
CA THR A 29 9.10 6.24 -16.47
C THR A 29 10.62 6.15 -16.51
N MET A 30 11.25 5.52 -15.54
CA MET A 30 12.70 5.30 -15.52
C MET A 30 13.14 4.45 -16.73
N PRO A 31 14.37 4.69 -17.24
CA PRO A 31 14.94 3.84 -18.29
C PRO A 31 15.15 2.41 -17.79
N ALA A 32 15.38 1.51 -18.72
CA ALA A 32 15.80 0.16 -18.41
C ALA A 32 17.12 0.18 -17.62
N LEU A 33 17.20 -0.68 -16.59
CA LEU A 33 18.47 -0.86 -15.86
C LEU A 33 19.49 -1.56 -16.77
N ASP A 34 20.75 -1.28 -16.55
CA ASP A 34 21.83 -2.10 -17.10
C ASP A 34 21.82 -3.46 -16.38
N ALA A 35 21.35 -4.49 -17.08
CA ALA A 35 21.20 -5.82 -16.49
C ALA A 35 22.54 -6.49 -16.12
N THR A 36 23.67 -5.97 -16.57
CA THR A 36 24.99 -6.48 -16.19
C THR A 36 25.25 -6.33 -14.68
N VAL A 37 24.66 -5.32 -14.03
CA VAL A 37 24.74 -5.14 -12.57
C VAL A 37 24.11 -6.29 -11.80
N LEU A 38 23.23 -7.06 -12.42
CA LEU A 38 22.56 -8.22 -11.82
C LEU A 38 23.36 -9.51 -11.95
N SER A 39 24.46 -9.52 -12.72
CA SER A 39 25.30 -10.72 -12.91
C SER A 39 25.99 -11.17 -11.61
N ASN A 40 26.13 -10.28 -10.65
CA ASN A 40 26.62 -10.60 -9.31
C ASN A 40 25.81 -9.83 -8.23
N VAL A 41 24.91 -10.56 -7.57
CA VAL A 41 24.06 -9.95 -6.53
C VAL A 41 24.81 -9.59 -5.24
N ALA A 42 26.04 -10.06 -5.03
CA ALA A 42 26.81 -9.72 -3.86
C ALA A 42 27.08 -8.20 -3.77
N SER A 43 27.34 -7.55 -4.91
CA SER A 43 27.55 -6.12 -5.01
C SER A 43 26.29 -5.29 -4.67
N LEU A 44 25.12 -5.91 -4.70
CA LEU A 44 23.82 -5.25 -4.43
C LEU A 44 23.40 -5.35 -2.97
N LYS A 45 23.98 -6.27 -2.20
CA LYS A 45 23.58 -6.53 -0.80
C LYS A 45 23.74 -5.33 0.13
N ALA A 46 24.72 -4.47 -0.15
CA ALA A 46 24.98 -3.27 0.64
C ALA A 46 24.06 -2.09 0.29
N LYS A 47 23.30 -2.20 -0.80
CA LYS A 47 22.42 -1.13 -1.27
C LYS A 47 21.10 -1.14 -0.51
N SER A 48 20.60 0.04 -0.17
CA SER A 48 19.27 0.23 0.37
C SER A 48 18.19 -0.09 -0.69
N GLY A 49 16.96 -0.37 -0.25
CA GLY A 49 15.85 -0.59 -1.16
C GLY A 49 15.52 0.63 -2.07
N SER A 50 15.93 1.84 -1.68
CA SER A 50 15.81 3.03 -2.54
C SER A 50 16.83 3.00 -3.67
N GLU A 51 18.10 2.77 -3.34
CA GLU A 51 19.19 2.66 -4.31
C GLU A 51 18.95 1.52 -5.32
N LEU A 52 18.43 0.38 -4.85
CA LEU A 52 18.06 -0.71 -5.77
C LEU A 52 16.96 -0.32 -6.75
N ARG A 53 15.95 0.44 -6.32
CA ARG A 53 14.90 0.94 -7.22
C ARG A 53 15.42 1.99 -8.19
N ASP A 54 16.40 2.77 -7.80
CA ASP A 54 17.00 3.82 -8.64
C ASP A 54 17.93 3.26 -9.74
N LEU A 55 18.23 1.95 -9.73
CA LEU A 55 18.96 1.29 -10.81
C LEU A 55 18.21 1.28 -12.15
N GLY A 56 16.89 1.36 -12.12
CA GLY A 56 16.07 1.35 -13.32
C GLY A 56 15.04 0.23 -13.34
N ARG A 57 14.40 0.03 -14.50
CA ARG A 57 13.35 -0.96 -14.71
C ARG A 57 13.94 -2.23 -15.32
N LEU A 58 13.49 -3.39 -14.85
CA LEU A 58 13.90 -4.67 -15.43
C LEU A 58 13.41 -4.78 -16.88
N PRO A 59 14.31 -4.92 -17.88
CA PRO A 59 13.95 -4.85 -19.30
C PRO A 59 13.42 -6.15 -19.90
N TYR A 60 13.76 -7.30 -19.30
CA TYR A 60 13.41 -8.64 -19.80
C TYR A 60 13.41 -9.67 -18.66
N PRO A 61 12.85 -10.87 -18.87
CA PRO A 61 12.89 -11.95 -17.88
C PRO A 61 14.32 -12.34 -17.54
N MET A 62 14.54 -12.61 -16.26
CA MET A 62 15.84 -13.07 -15.77
C MET A 62 15.64 -14.21 -14.78
N ILE A 63 16.57 -15.15 -14.79
CA ILE A 63 16.58 -16.29 -13.88
C ILE A 63 17.87 -16.32 -13.07
N ARG A 64 17.77 -16.76 -11.83
CA ARG A 64 18.92 -17.09 -10.99
C ARG A 64 18.65 -18.42 -10.31
N ARG A 65 19.54 -19.38 -10.49
CA ARG A 65 19.46 -20.68 -9.82
C ARG A 65 20.24 -20.67 -8.52
N THR A 66 19.94 -21.64 -7.66
CA THR A 66 20.68 -21.82 -6.41
C THR A 66 22.17 -22.03 -6.70
N GLY A 67 23.03 -21.28 -6.02
CA GLY A 67 24.47 -21.31 -6.21
C GLY A 67 25.03 -20.37 -7.29
N GLU A 68 24.19 -19.78 -8.13
CA GLU A 68 24.66 -18.81 -9.12
C GLU A 68 24.96 -17.46 -8.47
N PRO A 69 26.00 -16.74 -8.92
CA PRO A 69 26.40 -15.48 -8.35
C PRO A 69 25.37 -14.36 -8.65
N GLY A 70 24.64 -14.45 -9.75
CA GLY A 70 23.71 -13.44 -10.20
C GLY A 70 22.63 -13.96 -11.12
N PHE A 71 21.94 -13.02 -11.77
CA PHE A 71 20.87 -13.32 -12.71
C PHE A 71 21.38 -13.39 -14.14
N THR A 72 20.84 -14.30 -14.92
CA THR A 72 21.05 -14.43 -16.36
C THR A 72 19.76 -14.14 -17.10
N ARG A 73 19.87 -13.55 -18.29
CA ARG A 73 18.72 -13.30 -19.16
C ARG A 73 18.13 -14.62 -19.62
N THR A 74 16.83 -14.71 -19.68
CA THR A 74 16.06 -15.81 -20.28
C THR A 74 15.01 -15.26 -21.24
N SER A 75 14.40 -16.10 -22.05
CA SER A 75 13.21 -15.74 -22.83
C SER A 75 11.94 -15.86 -21.99
N TRP A 76 10.84 -15.28 -22.48
CA TRP A 76 9.54 -15.48 -21.85
C TRP A 76 9.09 -16.93 -21.91
N ASP A 77 9.32 -17.59 -23.04
CA ASP A 77 8.93 -19.01 -23.23
C ASP A 77 9.69 -19.92 -22.25
N GLU A 78 11.01 -19.77 -22.15
CA GLU A 78 11.81 -20.51 -21.16
C GLU A 78 11.37 -20.24 -19.73
N ALA A 79 11.09 -18.98 -19.37
CA ALA A 79 10.65 -18.63 -18.03
C ALA A 79 9.28 -19.24 -17.71
N LEU A 80 8.35 -19.20 -18.66
CA LEU A 80 7.01 -19.78 -18.50
C LEU A 80 7.06 -21.31 -18.43
N ASP A 81 7.90 -21.96 -19.25
CA ASP A 81 8.09 -23.42 -19.21
C ASP A 81 8.69 -23.88 -17.88
N GLU A 82 9.69 -23.17 -17.36
CA GLU A 82 10.26 -23.45 -16.03
C GLU A 82 9.20 -23.33 -14.93
N ILE A 83 8.40 -22.25 -14.94
CA ILE A 83 7.32 -22.04 -13.95
C ILE A 83 6.24 -23.12 -14.08
N ALA A 84 5.78 -23.40 -15.31
CA ALA A 84 4.78 -24.42 -15.57
C ALA A 84 5.27 -25.82 -15.15
N GLY A 85 6.55 -26.13 -15.41
CA GLY A 85 7.19 -27.36 -14.97
C GLY A 85 7.14 -27.52 -13.45
N ARG A 86 7.50 -26.47 -12.71
CA ARG A 86 7.46 -26.48 -11.24
C ARG A 86 6.03 -26.63 -10.69
N ILE A 87 5.07 -25.94 -11.29
CA ILE A 87 3.66 -26.08 -10.89
C ILE A 87 3.17 -27.52 -11.11
N ARG A 88 3.47 -28.11 -12.29
CA ARG A 88 3.07 -29.49 -12.61
C ARG A 88 3.68 -30.55 -11.69
N THR A 89 4.90 -30.33 -11.22
CA THR A 89 5.58 -31.26 -10.32
C THR A 89 5.27 -31.05 -8.84
N SER A 90 4.59 -29.96 -8.50
CA SER A 90 4.16 -29.64 -7.14
C SER A 90 2.74 -30.17 -6.88
N SER A 91 2.49 -30.70 -5.69
CA SER A 91 1.12 -31.03 -5.29
C SER A 91 0.27 -29.73 -5.21
N PRO A 92 -0.96 -29.73 -5.78
CA PRO A 92 -1.87 -28.59 -5.68
C PRO A 92 -2.12 -28.15 -4.23
N ASP A 93 -2.20 -29.09 -3.27
CA ASP A 93 -2.43 -28.80 -1.86
C ASP A 93 -1.24 -28.11 -1.16
N ARG A 94 -0.05 -28.20 -1.76
CA ARG A 94 1.17 -27.54 -1.28
C ARG A 94 1.51 -26.26 -2.02
N THR A 95 0.66 -25.86 -2.97
CA THR A 95 0.87 -24.67 -3.78
C THR A 95 -0.13 -23.59 -3.39
N GLY A 96 0.38 -22.47 -2.89
CA GLY A 96 -0.43 -21.30 -2.56
C GLY A 96 -0.27 -20.19 -3.60
N TYR A 97 -1.37 -19.56 -3.96
CA TYR A 97 -1.42 -18.43 -4.90
C TYR A 97 -1.90 -17.19 -4.16
N TYR A 98 -1.03 -16.20 -4.02
CA TYR A 98 -1.35 -14.97 -3.33
C TYR A 98 -1.24 -13.78 -4.28
N LEU A 99 -2.38 -13.18 -4.60
CA LEU A 99 -2.46 -12.09 -5.57
C LEU A 99 -2.33 -10.73 -4.88
N THR A 100 -1.77 -9.77 -5.59
CA THR A 100 -1.79 -8.37 -5.12
C THR A 100 -3.21 -7.83 -5.14
N SER A 101 -3.55 -6.93 -4.22
CA SER A 101 -4.86 -6.24 -4.20
C SER A 101 -4.89 -4.97 -5.06
N ARG A 102 -3.78 -4.61 -5.71
CA ARG A 102 -3.64 -3.37 -6.50
C ARG A 102 -2.93 -3.63 -7.80
N GLY A 103 -3.29 -2.84 -8.82
CA GLY A 103 -2.62 -2.86 -10.11
C GLY A 103 -3.06 -3.95 -11.06
N GLN A 104 -4.11 -4.70 -10.71
CA GLN A 104 -4.71 -5.70 -11.60
C GLN A 104 -6.22 -5.42 -11.75
N PRO A 105 -6.77 -5.55 -12.97
CA PRO A 105 -8.20 -5.49 -13.19
C PRO A 105 -8.91 -6.76 -12.70
N ASN A 106 -10.22 -6.69 -12.52
CA ASN A 106 -11.02 -7.80 -12.01
C ASN A 106 -10.95 -9.06 -12.89
N GLU A 107 -10.79 -8.87 -14.19
CA GLU A 107 -10.63 -9.94 -15.18
C GLU A 107 -9.40 -10.79 -14.90
N ASN A 108 -8.30 -10.17 -14.48
CA ASN A 108 -7.07 -10.90 -14.11
C ASN A 108 -7.29 -11.75 -12.85
N TYR A 109 -8.01 -11.25 -11.85
CA TYR A 109 -8.36 -12.04 -10.67
C TYR A 109 -9.24 -13.23 -11.02
N PHE A 110 -10.25 -13.00 -11.87
CA PHE A 110 -11.12 -14.07 -12.36
C PHE A 110 -10.34 -15.14 -13.13
N ALA A 111 -9.51 -14.71 -14.09
CA ALA A 111 -8.70 -15.62 -14.89
C ALA A 111 -7.71 -16.43 -14.03
N ALA A 112 -7.03 -15.77 -13.07
CA ALA A 112 -6.11 -16.42 -12.15
C ALA A 112 -6.83 -17.47 -11.28
N GLN A 113 -7.99 -17.11 -10.71
CA GLN A 113 -8.78 -18.05 -9.90
C GLN A 113 -9.24 -19.24 -10.73
N LYS A 114 -9.74 -19.00 -11.94
CA LYS A 114 -10.17 -20.05 -12.86
C LYS A 114 -9.00 -20.99 -13.23
N ALA A 115 -7.84 -20.44 -13.54
CA ALA A 115 -6.64 -21.23 -13.84
C ALA A 115 -6.19 -22.08 -12.66
N VAL A 116 -6.13 -21.53 -11.45
CA VAL A 116 -5.76 -22.27 -10.24
C VAL A 116 -6.73 -23.41 -9.96
N ARG A 117 -8.05 -23.16 -10.10
CA ARG A 117 -9.07 -24.21 -9.94
C ARG A 117 -8.94 -25.31 -11.02
N ALA A 118 -8.67 -24.93 -12.26
CA ALA A 118 -8.44 -25.88 -13.33
C ALA A 118 -7.20 -26.77 -13.11
N MET A 119 -6.19 -26.26 -12.40
CA MET A 119 -5.00 -27.02 -11.99
C MET A 119 -5.22 -27.85 -10.71
N GLY A 120 -6.45 -27.89 -10.16
CA GLY A 120 -6.78 -28.63 -8.95
C GLY A 120 -6.43 -27.89 -7.64
N GLY A 121 -5.99 -26.63 -7.72
CA GLY A 121 -5.62 -25.83 -6.54
C GLY A 121 -6.84 -25.19 -5.86
N SER A 122 -6.80 -25.13 -4.52
CA SER A 122 -7.80 -24.43 -3.71
C SER A 122 -7.25 -23.23 -2.95
N SER A 123 -5.94 -23.20 -2.74
CA SER A 123 -5.26 -22.19 -1.93
C SER A 123 -4.92 -20.94 -2.74
N ILE A 124 -5.97 -20.15 -3.03
CA ILE A 124 -5.82 -18.86 -3.72
C ILE A 124 -6.54 -17.77 -2.94
N ASP A 125 -5.85 -16.67 -2.69
CA ASP A 125 -6.40 -15.48 -2.05
C ASP A 125 -5.64 -14.22 -2.51
N ASN A 126 -6.06 -13.06 -2.02
CA ASN A 126 -5.38 -11.81 -2.31
C ASN A 126 -5.16 -10.98 -1.04
N ALA A 127 -4.37 -9.92 -1.18
CA ALA A 127 -3.99 -9.05 -0.07
C ALA A 127 -5.19 -8.38 0.64
N ALA A 128 -6.34 -8.25 -0.01
CA ALA A 128 -7.55 -7.68 0.59
C ALA A 128 -8.03 -8.49 1.81
N ARG A 129 -7.73 -9.81 1.87
CA ARG A 129 -8.08 -10.68 2.99
C ARG A 129 -7.57 -10.14 4.33
N VAL A 130 -6.35 -9.64 4.38
CA VAL A 130 -5.73 -9.09 5.59
C VAL A 130 -5.71 -7.56 5.60
N CYS A 131 -6.00 -6.91 4.47
CA CYS A 131 -5.98 -5.45 4.33
C CYS A 131 -7.26 -4.82 4.88
N HIS A 132 -8.38 -5.04 4.21
CA HIS A 132 -9.66 -4.39 4.55
C HIS A 132 -10.82 -5.35 4.81
N SER A 133 -10.69 -6.65 4.55
CA SER A 133 -11.78 -7.60 4.78
C SER A 133 -12.26 -7.64 6.24
N PRO A 134 -11.39 -7.54 7.26
CA PRO A 134 -11.83 -7.44 8.65
C PRO A 134 -12.72 -6.21 8.90
N SER A 135 -12.33 -5.05 8.38
CA SER A 135 -13.13 -3.82 8.48
C SER A 135 -14.44 -3.92 7.72
N THR A 136 -14.40 -4.52 6.52
CA THR A 136 -15.61 -4.81 5.71
C THR A 136 -16.59 -5.68 6.50
N PHE A 137 -16.09 -6.74 7.13
CA PHE A 137 -16.90 -7.64 7.95
C PHE A 137 -17.50 -6.93 9.17
N GLY A 138 -16.68 -6.15 9.90
CA GLY A 138 -17.11 -5.39 11.06
C GLY A 138 -18.16 -4.33 10.72
N LEU A 139 -17.93 -3.55 9.66
CA LEU A 139 -18.86 -2.52 9.20
C LEU A 139 -20.19 -3.12 8.75
N LYS A 140 -20.15 -4.24 7.99
CA LYS A 140 -21.37 -4.93 7.55
C LYS A 140 -22.18 -5.45 8.73
N GLY A 141 -21.52 -5.99 9.75
CA GLY A 141 -22.17 -6.47 10.96
C GLY A 141 -22.78 -5.34 11.82
N ALA A 142 -22.09 -4.20 11.92
CA ALA A 142 -22.53 -3.10 12.76
C ALA A 142 -23.49 -2.13 12.07
N LEU A 143 -23.29 -1.86 10.79
CA LEU A 143 -24.00 -0.81 10.03
C LEU A 143 -24.87 -1.36 8.90
N GLY A 144 -24.78 -2.66 8.58
CA GLY A 144 -25.48 -3.28 7.45
C GLY A 144 -24.81 -3.05 6.09
N VAL A 145 -23.84 -2.15 5.99
CA VAL A 145 -23.10 -1.82 4.78
C VAL A 145 -21.59 -1.92 5.00
N ALA A 146 -20.88 -2.39 3.99
CA ALA A 146 -19.42 -2.53 4.04
C ALA A 146 -18.73 -1.33 3.36
N ALA A 147 -19.14 -0.12 3.71
CA ALA A 147 -18.66 1.11 3.11
C ALA A 147 -18.47 2.20 4.17
N THR A 148 -17.68 3.21 3.83
CA THR A 148 -17.54 4.41 4.67
C THR A 148 -18.87 5.18 4.73
N THR A 149 -19.15 5.77 5.87
CA THR A 149 -20.36 6.58 6.11
C THR A 149 -20.12 8.08 5.93
N CYS A 150 -18.86 8.48 5.71
CA CYS A 150 -18.48 9.88 5.47
C CYS A 150 -17.42 9.97 4.37
N SER A 151 -17.22 11.19 3.86
CA SER A 151 -16.17 11.51 2.89
C SER A 151 -14.95 12.13 3.60
N TYR A 152 -13.83 12.29 2.89
CA TYR A 152 -12.66 12.98 3.44
C TYR A 152 -12.92 14.46 3.73
N SER A 153 -13.82 15.10 2.98
CA SER A 153 -14.19 16.50 3.22
C SER A 153 -14.88 16.72 4.57
N ASP A 154 -15.57 15.70 5.10
CA ASP A 154 -16.26 15.76 6.37
C ASP A 154 -15.30 15.85 7.59
N TRP A 155 -14.01 15.55 7.37
CA TRP A 155 -12.98 15.76 8.38
C TRP A 155 -12.71 17.25 8.65
N ILE A 156 -12.95 18.10 7.64
CA ILE A 156 -12.68 19.55 7.74
C ILE A 156 -13.78 20.19 8.59
N GLY A 157 -13.37 20.76 9.72
CA GLY A 157 -14.31 21.36 10.68
C GLY A 157 -14.86 20.38 11.72
N SER A 158 -14.46 19.10 11.69
CA SER A 158 -14.72 18.19 12.81
C SER A 158 -13.90 18.59 14.03
N ASP A 159 -14.42 18.40 15.24
CA ASP A 159 -13.69 18.65 16.48
C ASP A 159 -12.53 17.66 16.66
N LEU A 160 -12.74 16.40 16.29
CA LEU A 160 -11.82 15.31 16.51
C LEU A 160 -11.90 14.26 15.40
N VAL A 161 -10.73 13.82 14.91
CA VAL A 161 -10.58 12.64 14.07
C VAL A 161 -9.69 11.63 14.77
N VAL A 162 -10.17 10.40 14.91
CA VAL A 162 -9.43 9.31 15.57
C VAL A 162 -9.05 8.25 14.53
N PHE A 163 -7.76 7.98 14.40
CA PHE A 163 -7.24 6.90 13.57
C PHE A 163 -6.90 5.70 14.43
N VAL A 164 -7.50 4.55 14.13
CA VAL A 164 -7.23 3.28 14.83
C VAL A 164 -6.56 2.31 13.87
N GLY A 165 -5.32 1.92 14.14
CA GLY A 165 -4.55 0.96 13.36
C GLY A 165 -4.21 1.39 11.92
N SER A 166 -4.36 2.68 11.60
CA SER A 166 -4.25 3.17 10.22
C SER A 166 -3.01 4.03 9.99
N ASN A 167 -2.29 3.72 8.90
CA ASN A 167 -1.23 4.56 8.35
C ASN A 167 -1.72 5.26 7.08
N VAL A 168 -2.53 6.29 7.25
CA VAL A 168 -3.15 7.04 6.15
C VAL A 168 -2.11 7.70 5.26
N ALA A 169 -1.00 8.14 5.82
CA ALA A 169 0.09 8.76 5.08
C ALA A 169 0.66 7.87 3.96
N ASN A 170 0.73 6.55 4.20
CA ASN A 170 1.23 5.59 3.22
C ASN A 170 0.10 4.90 2.44
N ASN A 171 -1.00 4.54 3.09
CA ASN A 171 -2.09 3.80 2.46
C ASN A 171 -3.05 4.66 1.65
N GLN A 172 -3.39 5.83 2.17
CA GLN A 172 -4.32 6.77 1.54
C GLN A 172 -3.68 8.17 1.44
N PRO A 173 -2.54 8.33 0.77
CA PRO A 173 -1.79 9.60 0.77
C PRO A 173 -2.58 10.78 0.22
N VAL A 174 -3.60 10.53 -0.59
CA VAL A 174 -4.54 11.56 -1.08
C VAL A 174 -5.29 12.22 0.08
N ALA A 175 -5.67 11.44 1.09
CA ALA A 175 -6.38 11.93 2.27
C ALA A 175 -5.54 12.91 3.12
N MET A 176 -4.22 12.89 2.99
CA MET A 176 -3.34 13.76 3.78
C MET A 176 -3.55 15.25 3.50
N LYS A 177 -4.00 15.63 2.31
CA LYS A 177 -4.36 17.03 2.03
C LYS A 177 -5.65 17.44 2.74
N TYR A 178 -6.64 16.56 2.81
CA TYR A 178 -7.85 16.81 3.59
C TYR A 178 -7.53 16.91 5.08
N LEU A 179 -6.68 16.02 5.57
CA LEU A 179 -6.23 16.04 6.95
C LEU A 179 -5.42 17.31 7.28
N TYR A 180 -4.58 17.80 6.36
CA TYR A 180 -3.94 19.10 6.47
C TYR A 180 -4.95 20.23 6.61
N LYS A 181 -5.99 20.26 5.76
CA LYS A 181 -7.05 21.27 5.83
C LYS A 181 -7.85 21.16 7.13
N ALA A 182 -8.16 19.94 7.57
CA ALA A 182 -8.80 19.70 8.86
C ALA A 182 -7.97 20.26 10.02
N LYS A 183 -6.64 20.00 10.01
CA LYS A 183 -5.72 20.58 11.01
C LYS A 183 -5.72 22.10 11.00
N LYS A 184 -5.72 22.72 9.83
CA LYS A 184 -5.81 24.19 9.68
C LYS A 184 -7.15 24.76 10.16
N ALA A 185 -8.24 23.98 10.07
CA ALA A 185 -9.56 24.33 10.61
C ALA A 185 -9.71 24.07 12.12
N GLY A 186 -8.64 23.60 12.79
CA GLY A 186 -8.65 23.36 14.23
C GLY A 186 -8.99 21.93 14.67
N THR A 187 -9.23 21.02 13.73
CA THR A 187 -9.51 19.62 14.03
C THR A 187 -8.37 18.98 14.82
N ARG A 188 -8.67 18.36 15.95
CA ARG A 188 -7.70 17.55 16.71
C ARG A 188 -7.60 16.14 16.10
N VAL A 189 -6.40 15.57 16.17
CA VAL A 189 -6.12 14.25 15.61
C VAL A 189 -5.50 13.37 16.68
N VAL A 190 -6.13 12.23 16.90
CA VAL A 190 -5.64 11.17 17.79
C VAL A 190 -5.31 9.94 16.95
N VAL A 191 -4.16 9.34 17.22
CA VAL A 191 -3.74 8.09 16.59
C VAL A 191 -3.55 7.01 17.64
N ILE A 192 -4.20 5.87 17.43
CA ILE A 192 -4.10 4.67 18.25
C ILE A 192 -3.50 3.60 17.35
N ASN A 193 -2.27 3.15 17.61
CA ASN A 193 -1.60 2.20 16.73
C ASN A 193 -0.56 1.38 17.50
N THR A 194 -0.15 0.27 16.91
CA THR A 194 0.92 -0.60 17.45
C THR A 194 2.33 -0.08 17.15
N TYR A 195 2.45 0.82 16.20
CA TYR A 195 3.70 1.45 15.79
C TYR A 195 3.51 2.96 15.59
N ARG A 196 4.51 3.74 15.96
CA ARG A 196 4.50 5.20 15.80
C ARG A 196 4.92 5.54 14.37
N GLU A 197 3.92 5.62 13.49
CA GLU A 197 4.11 5.88 12.06
C GLU A 197 4.60 7.32 11.83
N PRO A 198 5.79 7.52 11.24
CA PRO A 198 6.36 8.87 11.07
C PRO A 198 5.45 9.82 10.29
N GLY A 199 4.79 9.32 9.23
CA GLY A 199 3.88 10.11 8.41
C GLY A 199 2.57 10.50 9.11
N MET A 200 2.21 9.80 10.22
CA MET A 200 1.08 10.18 11.08
C MET A 200 1.51 11.14 12.20
N GLU A 201 2.78 11.28 12.48
CA GLU A 201 3.30 12.32 13.38
C GLU A 201 3.49 13.63 12.64
N ARG A 202 4.20 13.61 11.50
CA ARG A 202 4.47 14.77 10.65
C ARG A 202 4.43 14.37 9.18
N TYR A 203 3.80 15.21 8.38
CA TYR A 203 3.67 14.99 6.93
C TYR A 203 3.94 16.28 6.14
N TRP A 204 4.48 16.14 4.94
CA TRP A 204 4.75 17.24 4.00
C TRP A 204 3.75 17.18 2.86
N VAL A 205 2.84 18.16 2.80
CA VAL A 205 1.85 18.27 1.73
C VAL A 205 2.48 19.10 0.60
N PRO A 206 2.88 18.50 -0.53
CA PRO A 206 3.70 19.17 -1.53
C PRO A 206 2.96 20.27 -2.29
N SER A 207 1.64 20.25 -2.31
CA SER A 207 0.81 21.29 -2.93
C SER A 207 0.55 22.50 -2.01
N ASN A 208 1.11 22.51 -0.80
CA ASN A 208 1.03 23.64 0.12
C ASN A 208 2.45 24.05 0.55
N LEU A 209 2.84 25.29 0.23
CA LEU A 209 4.20 25.77 0.40
C LEU A 209 4.66 25.70 1.87
N GLU A 210 3.84 26.13 2.82
CA GLU A 210 4.14 26.06 4.26
C GLU A 210 4.42 24.62 4.68
N SER A 211 3.52 23.70 4.33
CA SER A 211 3.65 22.30 4.68
C SER A 211 4.79 21.60 3.94
N ALA A 212 5.05 22.01 2.69
CA ALA A 212 6.15 21.45 1.90
C ALA A 212 7.52 21.79 2.49
N VAL A 213 7.67 22.96 3.11
CA VAL A 213 8.94 23.44 3.71
C VAL A 213 9.07 22.97 5.15
N PHE A 214 8.06 23.23 5.98
CA PHE A 214 8.14 23.02 7.44
C PHE A 214 7.52 21.71 7.91
N GLY A 215 6.76 21.04 7.06
CA GLY A 215 5.92 19.90 7.43
C GLY A 215 4.74 20.30 8.31
N THR A 216 3.77 19.42 8.40
CA THR A 216 2.59 19.59 9.23
C THR A 216 2.55 18.53 10.31
N ARG A 217 2.45 18.95 11.57
CA ARG A 217 2.17 18.02 12.67
C ARG A 217 0.75 17.48 12.48
N ILE A 218 0.64 16.15 12.38
CA ILE A 218 -0.63 15.47 12.15
C ILE A 218 -1.25 15.07 13.48
N ALA A 219 -0.65 14.13 14.21
CA ALA A 219 -1.18 13.68 15.49
C ALA A 219 -0.97 14.72 16.60
N ASP A 220 -2.04 15.07 17.29
CA ASP A 220 -1.98 15.82 18.55
C ASP A 220 -1.68 14.89 19.71
N ARG A 221 -2.24 13.66 19.66
CA ARG A 221 -1.96 12.59 20.60
C ARG A 221 -1.71 11.28 19.86
N PHE A 222 -0.77 10.49 20.38
CA PHE A 222 -0.44 9.18 19.83
C PHE A 222 -0.43 8.17 20.99
N PHE A 223 -1.33 7.17 20.91
CA PHE A 223 -1.39 6.08 21.86
C PHE A 223 -0.80 4.82 21.23
N LEU A 224 0.28 4.32 21.83
CA LEU A 224 0.84 3.04 21.45
C LEU A 224 0.13 1.92 22.20
N ILE A 225 -0.34 0.94 21.47
CA ILE A 225 -1.02 -0.24 22.00
C ILE A 225 -0.33 -1.50 21.47
N ASN A 226 -0.49 -2.62 22.14
CA ASN A 226 -0.06 -3.91 21.60
C ASN A 226 -1.05 -4.42 20.54
N VAL A 227 -0.61 -5.37 19.71
CA VAL A 227 -1.50 -6.05 18.76
C VAL A 227 -2.68 -6.67 19.51
N GLY A 228 -3.92 -6.32 19.09
CA GLY A 228 -5.15 -6.71 19.78
C GLY A 228 -5.51 -5.86 21.00
N GLY A 229 -4.65 -4.91 21.40
CA GLY A 229 -4.89 -4.03 22.53
C GLY A 229 -5.93 -2.92 22.28
N ASP A 230 -6.31 -2.72 21.02
CA ASP A 230 -7.37 -1.79 20.59
C ASP A 230 -8.71 -2.13 21.24
N ILE A 231 -9.05 -3.41 21.40
CA ILE A 231 -10.27 -3.85 22.09
C ILE A 231 -10.27 -3.35 23.54
N GLY A 232 -9.18 -3.61 24.29
CA GLY A 232 -9.05 -3.15 25.66
C GLY A 232 -9.02 -1.64 25.80
N PHE A 233 -8.36 -0.95 24.85
CA PHE A 233 -8.33 0.52 24.82
C PHE A 233 -9.74 1.11 24.63
N LEU A 234 -10.51 0.60 23.66
CA LEU A 234 -11.86 1.06 23.38
C LEU A 234 -12.83 0.74 24.51
N GLN A 235 -12.77 -0.46 25.08
CA GLN A 235 -13.58 -0.84 26.25
C GLN A 235 -13.25 0.02 27.48
N GLY A 236 -11.97 0.31 27.71
CA GLY A 236 -11.55 1.22 28.77
C GLY A 236 -12.09 2.64 28.56
N SER A 237 -12.07 3.12 27.33
CA SER A 237 -12.65 4.43 26.99
C SER A 237 -14.15 4.48 27.24
N LEU A 238 -14.89 3.47 26.81
CA LEU A 238 -16.34 3.36 27.04
C LEU A 238 -16.71 3.31 28.52
N LYS A 239 -15.87 2.68 29.35
CA LYS A 239 -16.11 2.63 30.80
C LYS A 239 -16.05 4.02 31.47
N HIS A 240 -15.31 4.94 30.88
CA HIS A 240 -15.12 6.31 31.43
C HIS A 240 -16.01 7.38 30.78
N MET A 241 -16.82 6.98 29.82
CA MET A 241 -17.90 7.82 29.24
C MET A 241 -19.18 7.71 30.05
#